data_9c7de3adcbdfe7c0ef6891aaf0e255cb
#
_entry.id   9c7de3adcbdfe7c0ef6891aaf0e255cb
#
_cell.length_a   1.000
_cell.length_b   1.000
_cell.length_c   1.000
_cell.angle_alpha   90.00
_cell.angle_beta   90.00
_cell.angle_gamma   90.00
#
_symmetry.space_group_name_H-M   'P 1'
#
loop_
_entity.id
_entity.type
_entity.pdbx_description
1 polymer ?
#
loop_
_entity_poly.entity_id
_entity_poly.type
_entity_poly.pdbx_seq_one_letter_code
_entity_poly.pdbx_strand_id
1 'polypeptide(L)'
;SAFSLEDRVGLVSDAFTLAQAGYSKTSGGLALMHALRGDNSSLVNTAAALNLGKLASVWWEQPQPVRDAINRFRADVFGPMARELTFEFGANDSSELRELRETVITAAASAGDTWTIDEIRRRFAPLQEHGDYSLIHPDLLRTVLSQAVKHGGEAEYETVMGVYRAPPTPAHKTSAMVALGTTQDAALIQRTIEFVFSGQVKTQDFMYFFMSLSSNPRSRRTLWETVK
;
A
#
# COMPACT_ATOMS: atom_id res chain seq x y z
N SER A 1 -0.74 -11.56 -25.62
CA SER A 1 0.21 -10.44 -25.83
C SER A 1 1.20 -10.80 -26.93
N ALA A 2 1.55 -9.85 -27.80
CA ALA A 2 2.59 -10.03 -28.83
C ALA A 2 4.01 -9.92 -28.22
N PHE A 3 4.13 -9.43 -26.98
CA PHE A 3 5.40 -9.23 -26.27
C PHE A 3 5.66 -10.35 -25.26
N SER A 4 6.93 -10.72 -25.10
CA SER A 4 7.36 -11.63 -24.03
C SER A 4 7.11 -11.03 -22.64
N LEU A 5 7.24 -11.81 -21.58
CA LEU A 5 7.11 -11.31 -20.21
C LEU A 5 8.19 -10.26 -19.91
N GLU A 6 9.42 -10.54 -20.30
CA GLU A 6 10.58 -9.67 -20.10
C GLU A 6 10.39 -8.34 -20.82
N ASP A 7 9.88 -8.37 -22.07
CA ASP A 7 9.56 -7.17 -22.83
C ASP A 7 8.51 -6.31 -22.13
N ARG A 8 7.44 -6.93 -21.62
CA ARG A 8 6.36 -6.18 -20.95
C ARG A 8 6.85 -5.52 -19.65
N VAL A 9 7.64 -6.22 -18.83
CA VAL A 9 8.25 -5.66 -17.62
C VAL A 9 9.23 -4.55 -17.97
N GLY A 10 10.07 -4.78 -18.98
CA GLY A 10 11.01 -3.77 -19.50
C GLY A 10 10.33 -2.51 -19.98
N LEU A 11 9.30 -2.65 -20.83
CA LEU A 11 8.51 -1.52 -21.35
C LEU A 11 7.89 -0.67 -20.22
N VAL A 12 7.33 -1.30 -19.18
CA VAL A 12 6.78 -0.58 -18.02
C VAL A 12 7.87 0.20 -17.31
N SER A 13 9.00 -0.43 -16.99
CA SER A 13 10.09 0.21 -16.26
C SER A 13 10.71 1.35 -17.06
N ASP A 14 10.98 1.13 -18.35
CA ASP A 14 11.61 2.11 -19.23
C ASP A 14 10.72 3.32 -19.48
N ALA A 15 9.42 3.13 -19.72
CA ALA A 15 8.49 4.23 -19.97
C ALA A 15 8.48 5.25 -18.82
N PHE A 16 8.47 4.77 -17.57
CA PHE A 16 8.48 5.66 -16.41
C PHE A 16 9.87 6.20 -16.09
N THR A 17 10.93 5.42 -16.30
CA THR A 17 12.31 5.88 -16.13
C THR A 17 12.67 7.00 -17.12
N LEU A 18 12.31 6.84 -18.38
CA LEU A 18 12.52 7.87 -19.41
C LEU A 18 11.69 9.13 -19.14
N ALA A 19 10.45 8.97 -18.63
CA ALA A 19 9.63 10.10 -18.22
C ALA A 19 10.23 10.84 -17.02
N GLN A 20 10.74 10.11 -16.03
CA GLN A 20 11.41 10.70 -14.86
C GLN A 20 12.69 11.43 -15.24
N ALA A 21 13.43 10.92 -16.21
CA ALA A 21 14.65 11.54 -16.73
C ALA A 21 14.38 12.71 -17.74
N GLY A 22 13.11 12.99 -18.07
CA GLY A 22 12.73 14.07 -18.97
C GLY A 22 12.85 13.74 -20.47
N TYR A 23 13.17 12.49 -20.82
CA TYR A 23 13.25 12.06 -22.23
C TYR A 23 11.92 11.75 -22.87
N SER A 24 10.88 11.48 -22.07
CA SER A 24 9.53 11.23 -22.56
C SER A 24 8.46 11.88 -21.66
N LYS A 25 7.21 11.91 -22.15
CA LYS A 25 6.08 12.42 -21.37
C LYS A 25 5.53 11.31 -20.46
N THR A 26 5.16 11.64 -19.23
CA THR A 26 4.48 10.74 -18.29
C THR A 26 3.20 10.13 -18.89
N SER A 27 2.50 10.87 -19.77
CA SER A 27 1.32 10.38 -20.48
C SER A 27 1.58 9.12 -21.33
N GLY A 28 2.80 8.94 -21.85
CA GLY A 28 3.18 7.72 -22.58
C GLY A 28 3.21 6.51 -21.65
N GLY A 29 3.77 6.65 -20.45
CA GLY A 29 3.75 5.59 -19.43
C GLY A 29 2.32 5.26 -18.97
N LEU A 30 1.45 6.27 -18.79
CA LEU A 30 0.04 6.05 -18.45
C LEU A 30 -0.72 5.32 -19.56
N ALA A 31 -0.49 5.68 -20.84
CA ALA A 31 -1.10 5.00 -21.99
C ALA A 31 -0.66 3.52 -22.06
N LEU A 32 0.62 3.24 -21.80
CA LEU A 32 1.12 1.86 -21.70
C LEU A 32 0.43 1.08 -20.58
N MET A 33 0.28 1.66 -19.40
CA MET A 33 -0.45 1.02 -18.29
C MET A 33 -1.91 0.74 -18.63
N HIS A 34 -2.55 1.64 -19.34
CA HIS A 34 -3.90 1.42 -19.86
C HIS A 34 -3.97 0.22 -20.82
N ALA A 35 -2.98 0.08 -21.70
CA ALA A 35 -2.89 -1.03 -22.66
C ALA A 35 -2.57 -2.39 -22.01
N LEU A 36 -1.86 -2.39 -20.86
CA LEU A 36 -1.50 -3.59 -20.10
C LEU A 36 -2.49 -3.93 -18.98
N ARG A 37 -3.64 -3.25 -18.90
CA ARG A 37 -4.67 -3.60 -17.92
C ARG A 37 -5.12 -5.05 -18.10
N GLY A 38 -5.24 -5.78 -16.99
CA GLY A 38 -5.62 -7.19 -16.99
C GLY A 38 -4.47 -8.14 -17.38
N ASP A 39 -3.23 -7.68 -17.40
CA ASP A 39 -2.08 -8.58 -17.50
C ASP A 39 -2.00 -9.47 -16.24
N ASN A 40 -1.93 -10.80 -16.44
CA ASN A 40 -1.98 -11.79 -15.36
C ASN A 40 -0.61 -12.09 -14.73
N SER A 41 0.46 -11.41 -15.16
CA SER A 41 1.78 -11.62 -14.58
C SER A 41 1.96 -10.82 -13.28
N SER A 42 2.40 -11.47 -12.22
CA SER A 42 2.75 -10.81 -10.95
C SER A 42 3.85 -9.77 -11.17
N LEU A 43 4.86 -10.06 -12.00
CA LEU A 43 5.98 -9.16 -12.28
C LEU A 43 5.55 -7.88 -13.00
N VAL A 44 4.67 -7.99 -14.02
CA VAL A 44 4.14 -6.82 -14.74
C VAL A 44 3.33 -5.95 -13.80
N ASN A 45 2.46 -6.55 -12.98
CA ASN A 45 1.64 -5.81 -12.03
C ASN A 45 2.45 -5.19 -10.88
N THR A 46 3.52 -5.85 -10.42
CA THR A 46 4.46 -5.30 -9.44
C THR A 46 5.17 -4.08 -10.01
N ALA A 47 5.68 -4.15 -11.24
CA ALA A 47 6.31 -3.02 -11.92
C ALA A 47 5.32 -1.87 -12.12
N ALA A 48 4.08 -2.15 -12.52
CA ALA A 48 3.00 -1.18 -12.68
C ALA A 48 2.66 -0.50 -11.34
N ALA A 49 2.42 -1.28 -10.29
CA ALA A 49 2.08 -0.78 -8.96
C ALA A 49 3.17 0.13 -8.38
N LEU A 50 4.45 -0.29 -8.52
CA LEU A 50 5.60 0.48 -8.08
C LEU A 50 5.69 1.83 -8.80
N ASN A 51 5.62 1.85 -10.13
CA ASN A 51 5.79 3.06 -10.92
C ASN A 51 4.61 4.03 -10.76
N LEU A 52 3.37 3.53 -10.75
CA LEU A 52 2.18 4.34 -10.49
C LEU A 52 2.14 4.85 -9.04
N GLY A 53 2.65 4.07 -8.09
CA GLY A 53 2.81 4.50 -6.69
C GLY A 53 3.84 5.64 -6.56
N LYS A 54 4.99 5.52 -7.23
CA LYS A 54 6.01 6.59 -7.28
C LYS A 54 5.43 7.87 -7.88
N LEU A 55 4.69 7.77 -8.99
CA LEU A 55 4.03 8.92 -9.62
C LEU A 55 3.09 9.63 -8.63
N ALA A 56 2.23 8.88 -7.95
CA ALA A 56 1.32 9.45 -6.96
C ALA A 56 2.06 10.11 -5.78
N SER A 57 3.20 9.54 -5.36
CA SER A 57 4.03 10.09 -4.28
C SER A 57 4.74 11.39 -4.68
N VAL A 58 5.30 11.45 -5.89
CA VAL A 58 6.00 12.65 -6.40
C VAL A 58 5.01 13.80 -6.65
N TRP A 59 3.81 13.47 -7.13
CA TRP A 59 2.79 14.46 -7.46
C TRP A 59 1.87 14.80 -6.27
N TRP A 60 2.29 14.46 -5.06
CA TRP A 60 1.51 14.73 -3.86
C TRP A 60 1.19 16.21 -3.63
N GLU A 61 2.08 17.12 -4.02
CA GLU A 61 1.89 18.57 -3.86
C GLU A 61 1.09 19.20 -5.01
N GLN A 62 0.69 18.42 -6.01
CA GLN A 62 -0.19 18.90 -7.09
C GLN A 62 -1.60 19.20 -6.55
N PRO A 63 -2.37 20.07 -7.23
CA PRO A 63 -3.75 20.34 -6.85
C PRO A 63 -4.59 19.07 -6.69
N GLN A 64 -5.56 19.09 -5.76
CA GLN A 64 -6.42 17.95 -5.43
C GLN A 64 -7.02 17.26 -6.67
N PRO A 65 -7.57 17.98 -7.69
CA PRO A 65 -8.12 17.33 -8.88
C PRO A 65 -7.11 16.47 -9.65
N VAL A 66 -5.83 16.87 -9.65
CA VAL A 66 -4.75 16.10 -10.31
C VAL A 66 -4.46 14.83 -9.52
N ARG A 67 -4.36 14.92 -8.19
CA ARG A 67 -4.16 13.77 -7.30
C ARG A 67 -5.31 12.78 -7.41
N ASP A 68 -6.54 13.27 -7.44
CA ASP A 68 -7.75 12.46 -7.62
C ASP A 68 -7.78 11.76 -8.98
N ALA A 69 -7.35 12.46 -10.05
CA ALA A 69 -7.25 11.85 -11.37
C ALA A 69 -6.24 10.72 -11.44
N ILE A 70 -5.06 10.88 -10.79
CA ILE A 70 -4.06 9.83 -10.69
C ILE A 70 -4.60 8.64 -9.89
N ASN A 71 -5.25 8.88 -8.76
CA ASN A 71 -5.80 7.82 -7.95
C ASN A 71 -6.95 7.10 -8.66
N ARG A 72 -7.85 7.81 -9.35
CA ARG A 72 -8.87 7.18 -10.21
C ARG A 72 -8.24 6.29 -11.27
N PHE A 73 -7.23 6.80 -11.99
CA PHE A 73 -6.51 5.99 -12.98
C PHE A 73 -5.93 4.71 -12.38
N ARG A 74 -5.28 4.79 -11.21
CA ARG A 74 -4.74 3.62 -10.49
C ARG A 74 -5.84 2.64 -10.08
N ALA A 75 -6.97 3.15 -9.58
CA ALA A 75 -8.13 2.33 -9.23
C ALA A 75 -8.73 1.64 -10.46
N ASP A 76 -8.80 2.33 -11.60
CA ASP A 76 -9.25 1.77 -12.88
C ASP A 76 -8.32 0.68 -13.42
N VAL A 77 -7.02 0.75 -13.11
CA VAL A 77 -6.06 -0.29 -13.49
C VAL A 77 -6.20 -1.54 -12.60
N PHE A 78 -6.24 -1.37 -11.28
CA PHE A 78 -6.13 -2.48 -10.34
C PHE A 78 -7.48 -2.96 -9.76
N GLY A 79 -8.48 -2.09 -9.66
CA GLY A 79 -9.77 -2.41 -9.04
C GLY A 79 -10.51 -3.59 -9.69
N PRO A 80 -10.65 -3.64 -11.03
CA PRO A 80 -11.27 -4.80 -11.70
C PRO A 80 -10.57 -6.11 -11.40
N MET A 81 -9.24 -6.12 -11.44
CA MET A 81 -8.44 -7.32 -11.12
C MET A 81 -8.57 -7.71 -9.64
N ALA A 82 -8.63 -6.74 -8.72
CA ALA A 82 -8.83 -7.03 -7.30
C ALA A 82 -10.16 -7.75 -7.05
N ARG A 83 -11.22 -7.37 -7.78
CA ARG A 83 -12.53 -8.05 -7.73
C ARG A 83 -12.49 -9.46 -8.30
N GLU A 84 -11.76 -9.67 -9.40
CA GLU A 84 -11.59 -10.99 -10.03
C GLU A 84 -10.77 -11.93 -9.16
N LEU A 85 -9.62 -11.46 -8.64
CA LEU A 85 -8.74 -12.24 -7.79
C LEU A 85 -9.31 -12.52 -6.40
N THR A 86 -10.20 -11.67 -5.91
CA THR A 86 -10.81 -11.71 -4.57
C THR A 86 -9.78 -11.76 -3.43
N PHE A 87 -10.25 -11.77 -2.19
CA PHE A 87 -9.40 -11.90 -0.99
C PHE A 87 -9.25 -13.37 -0.53
N GLU A 88 -9.83 -14.29 -1.29
CA GLU A 88 -9.82 -15.72 -0.92
C GLU A 88 -8.60 -16.42 -1.54
N PHE A 89 -7.86 -17.13 -0.70
CA PHE A 89 -6.70 -17.92 -1.11
C PHE A 89 -7.08 -19.39 -1.15
N GLY A 90 -6.89 -20.01 -2.29
CA GLY A 90 -7.10 -21.45 -2.47
C GLY A 90 -5.90 -22.25 -1.95
N ALA A 91 -6.15 -23.45 -1.44
CA ALA A 91 -5.09 -24.33 -0.96
C ALA A 91 -4.06 -24.70 -2.05
N ASN A 92 -4.46 -24.65 -3.31
CA ASN A 92 -3.62 -24.98 -4.48
C ASN A 92 -3.15 -23.73 -5.25
N ASP A 93 -3.33 -22.52 -4.72
CA ASP A 93 -2.86 -21.32 -5.37
C ASP A 93 -1.34 -21.35 -5.51
N SER A 94 -0.84 -21.11 -6.72
CA SER A 94 0.59 -20.97 -6.95
C SER A 94 1.16 -19.75 -6.21
N SER A 95 2.45 -19.76 -5.92
CA SER A 95 3.14 -18.60 -5.32
C SER A 95 2.96 -17.33 -6.17
N GLU A 96 3.00 -17.47 -7.50
CA GLU A 96 2.80 -16.37 -8.43
C GLU A 96 1.38 -15.78 -8.33
N LEU A 97 0.34 -16.63 -8.23
CA LEU A 97 -1.05 -16.16 -8.06
C LEU A 97 -1.25 -15.46 -6.72
N ARG A 98 -0.62 -15.96 -5.66
CA ARG A 98 -0.67 -15.34 -4.32
C ARG A 98 0.01 -13.96 -4.32
N GLU A 99 1.19 -13.85 -4.95
CA GLU A 99 1.91 -12.59 -5.11
C GLU A 99 1.12 -11.60 -5.98
N LEU A 100 0.52 -12.06 -7.08
CA LEU A 100 -0.34 -11.23 -7.93
C LEU A 100 -1.52 -10.67 -7.13
N ARG A 101 -2.20 -11.52 -6.34
CA ARG A 101 -3.33 -11.13 -5.50
C ARG A 101 -2.92 -10.06 -4.48
N GLU A 102 -1.83 -10.30 -3.73
CA GLU A 102 -1.31 -9.33 -2.76
C GLU A 102 -0.99 -7.99 -3.42
N THR A 103 -0.25 -8.01 -4.53
CA THR A 103 0.15 -6.80 -5.27
C THR A 103 -1.06 -6.01 -5.75
N VAL A 104 -2.01 -6.68 -6.39
CA VAL A 104 -3.19 -6.03 -7.00
C VAL A 104 -4.11 -5.46 -5.92
N ILE A 105 -4.42 -6.22 -4.87
CA ILE A 105 -5.25 -5.75 -3.75
C ILE A 105 -4.60 -4.55 -3.06
N THR A 106 -3.28 -4.63 -2.79
CA THR A 106 -2.55 -3.53 -2.16
C THR A 106 -2.55 -2.27 -3.03
N ALA A 107 -2.35 -2.42 -4.33
CA ALA A 107 -2.36 -1.30 -5.27
C ALA A 107 -3.74 -0.66 -5.41
N ALA A 108 -4.81 -1.47 -5.52
CA ALA A 108 -6.20 -1.01 -5.59
C ALA A 108 -6.61 -0.25 -4.31
N ALA A 109 -6.34 -0.82 -3.13
CA ALA A 109 -6.63 -0.19 -1.84
C ALA A 109 -5.85 1.13 -1.67
N SER A 110 -4.57 1.15 -2.05
CA SER A 110 -3.73 2.35 -1.98
C SER A 110 -4.21 3.46 -2.93
N ALA A 111 -4.87 3.10 -4.02
CA ALA A 111 -5.47 4.01 -4.99
C ALA A 111 -6.84 4.55 -4.55
N GLY A 112 -7.44 3.99 -3.49
CA GLY A 112 -8.75 4.40 -3.00
C GLY A 112 -9.92 3.67 -3.66
N ASP A 113 -9.70 2.46 -4.24
CA ASP A 113 -10.79 1.64 -4.76
C ASP A 113 -11.77 1.27 -3.64
N THR A 114 -13.00 1.72 -3.75
CA THR A 114 -14.00 1.63 -2.69
C THR A 114 -14.33 0.19 -2.32
N TRP A 115 -14.53 -0.68 -3.32
CA TRP A 115 -14.82 -2.09 -3.07
C TRP A 115 -13.69 -2.77 -2.30
N THR A 116 -12.45 -2.52 -2.69
CA THR A 116 -11.28 -3.10 -2.02
C THR A 116 -11.16 -2.59 -0.58
N ILE A 117 -11.42 -1.31 -0.34
CA ILE A 117 -11.39 -0.71 1.01
C ILE A 117 -12.52 -1.29 1.88
N ASP A 118 -13.72 -1.46 1.34
CA ASP A 118 -14.85 -2.02 2.09
C ASP A 118 -14.61 -3.50 2.45
N GLU A 119 -14.00 -4.28 1.55
CA GLU A 119 -13.56 -5.65 1.84
C GLU A 119 -12.48 -5.69 2.95
N ILE A 120 -11.55 -4.74 2.95
CA ILE A 120 -10.55 -4.62 4.02
C ILE A 120 -11.23 -4.31 5.36
N ARG A 121 -12.16 -3.35 5.41
CA ARG A 121 -12.91 -3.02 6.62
C ARG A 121 -13.67 -4.23 7.17
N ARG A 122 -14.35 -4.97 6.29
CA ARG A 122 -15.08 -6.18 6.66
C ARG A 122 -14.18 -7.23 7.30
N ARG A 123 -12.94 -7.38 6.79
CA ARG A 123 -11.96 -8.36 7.30
C ARG A 123 -11.26 -7.88 8.57
N PHE A 124 -11.14 -6.58 8.75
CA PHE A 124 -10.53 -5.98 9.93
C PHE A 124 -11.49 -5.95 11.13
N ALA A 125 -12.80 -5.89 10.91
CA ALA A 125 -13.79 -5.77 11.98
C ALA A 125 -13.69 -6.88 13.05
N PRO A 126 -13.57 -8.19 12.74
CA PRO A 126 -13.42 -9.22 13.78
C PRO A 126 -12.14 -9.08 14.62
N LEU A 127 -11.05 -8.59 14.00
CA LEU A 127 -9.83 -8.27 14.74
C LEU A 127 -10.08 -7.13 15.73
N GLN A 128 -10.79 -6.09 15.31
CA GLN A 128 -11.09 -4.93 16.15
C GLN A 128 -12.06 -5.27 17.30
N GLU A 129 -13.05 -6.08 17.05
CA GLU A 129 -14.10 -6.41 18.03
C GLU A 129 -13.66 -7.53 19.00
N HIS A 130 -12.92 -8.52 18.52
CA HIS A 130 -12.69 -9.78 19.23
C HIS A 130 -11.24 -10.26 19.22
N GLY A 131 -10.31 -9.55 18.56
CA GLY A 131 -8.93 -10.02 18.37
C GLY A 131 -8.81 -11.21 17.40
N ASP A 132 -9.81 -11.41 16.54
CA ASP A 132 -9.89 -12.54 15.62
C ASP A 132 -9.30 -12.20 14.24
N TYR A 133 -8.28 -12.97 13.83
CA TYR A 133 -7.58 -12.85 12.54
C TYR A 133 -8.14 -13.77 11.44
N SER A 134 -9.19 -14.56 11.71
CA SER A 134 -9.67 -15.63 10.83
C SER A 134 -10.02 -15.17 9.41
N LEU A 135 -10.41 -13.91 9.23
CA LEU A 135 -10.71 -13.31 7.92
C LEU A 135 -9.50 -12.64 7.26
N ILE A 136 -8.33 -12.65 7.90
CA ILE A 136 -7.13 -11.97 7.37
C ILE A 136 -6.11 -13.04 6.96
N HIS A 137 -5.97 -13.26 5.65
CA HIS A 137 -4.91 -14.15 5.17
C HIS A 137 -3.53 -13.56 5.51
N PRO A 138 -2.54 -14.39 5.93
CA PRO A 138 -1.20 -13.92 6.30
C PRO A 138 -0.53 -13.02 5.25
N ASP A 139 -0.68 -13.33 3.96
CA ASP A 139 -0.11 -12.55 2.85
C ASP A 139 -0.74 -11.13 2.75
N LEU A 140 -1.97 -10.95 3.21
CA LEU A 140 -2.66 -9.65 3.22
C LEU A 140 -2.61 -8.92 4.58
N LEU A 141 -1.99 -9.51 5.59
CA LEU A 141 -1.97 -8.96 6.95
C LEU A 141 -1.49 -7.50 6.96
N ARG A 142 -0.33 -7.22 6.35
CA ARG A 142 0.22 -5.87 6.29
C ARG A 142 -0.71 -4.90 5.56
N THR A 143 -1.28 -5.33 4.44
CA THR A 143 -2.20 -4.53 3.64
C THR A 143 -3.45 -4.20 4.43
N VAL A 144 -4.08 -5.19 5.07
CA VAL A 144 -5.30 -5.00 5.86
C VAL A 144 -5.04 -4.04 7.03
N LEU A 145 -3.99 -4.25 7.83
CA LEU A 145 -3.68 -3.36 8.95
C LEU A 145 -3.35 -1.93 8.48
N SER A 146 -2.54 -1.79 7.41
CA SER A 146 -2.13 -0.49 6.91
C SER A 146 -3.29 0.31 6.33
N GLN A 147 -4.18 -0.33 5.58
CA GLN A 147 -5.33 0.36 4.99
C GLN A 147 -6.43 0.64 6.01
N ALA A 148 -6.60 -0.22 7.04
CA ALA A 148 -7.49 0.06 8.16
C ALA A 148 -7.05 1.34 8.89
N VAL A 149 -5.77 1.46 9.24
CA VAL A 149 -5.24 2.68 9.89
C VAL A 149 -5.29 3.90 8.96
N LYS A 150 -5.00 3.73 7.67
CA LYS A 150 -4.99 4.82 6.69
C LYS A 150 -6.37 5.45 6.47
N HIS A 151 -7.41 4.63 6.44
CA HIS A 151 -8.79 5.03 6.12
C HIS A 151 -9.71 5.06 7.34
N GLY A 152 -9.21 4.64 8.51
CA GLY A 152 -9.90 4.68 9.78
C GLY A 152 -9.52 5.89 10.62
N GLY A 153 -9.80 5.80 11.90
CA GLY A 153 -9.49 6.80 12.91
C GLY A 153 -8.75 6.23 14.11
N GLU A 154 -9.06 6.79 15.29
CA GLU A 154 -8.40 6.38 16.54
C GLU A 154 -8.69 4.92 16.91
N ALA A 155 -9.91 4.40 16.63
CA ALA A 155 -10.28 3.04 16.97
C ALA A 155 -9.44 1.98 16.22
N GLU A 156 -9.25 2.16 14.91
CA GLU A 156 -8.41 1.30 14.08
C GLU A 156 -6.94 1.43 14.49
N TYR A 157 -6.48 2.65 14.76
CA TYR A 157 -5.13 2.91 15.24
C TYR A 157 -4.84 2.20 16.56
N GLU A 158 -5.74 2.30 17.57
CA GLU A 158 -5.57 1.62 18.85
C GLU A 158 -5.60 0.10 18.72
N THR A 159 -6.45 -0.44 17.86
CA THR A 159 -6.45 -1.88 17.56
C THR A 159 -5.08 -2.33 17.06
N VAL A 160 -4.50 -1.61 16.10
CA VAL A 160 -3.18 -1.95 15.54
C VAL A 160 -2.05 -1.67 16.54
N MET A 161 -2.17 -0.65 17.40
CA MET A 161 -1.26 -0.43 18.52
C MET A 161 -1.31 -1.60 19.52
N GLY A 162 -2.48 -2.19 19.76
CA GLY A 162 -2.65 -3.42 20.52
C GLY A 162 -1.89 -4.60 19.89
N VAL A 163 -1.99 -4.77 18.57
CA VAL A 163 -1.22 -5.79 17.83
C VAL A 163 0.29 -5.58 17.98
N TYR A 164 0.77 -4.34 17.92
CA TYR A 164 2.19 -4.03 18.14
C TYR A 164 2.65 -4.42 19.56
N ARG A 165 1.84 -4.12 20.60
CA ARG A 165 2.17 -4.39 22.00
C ARG A 165 2.14 -5.86 22.36
N ALA A 166 1.20 -6.62 21.82
CA ALA A 166 1.01 -8.05 22.08
C ALA A 166 0.85 -8.84 20.75
N PRO A 167 1.91 -8.91 19.92
CA PRO A 167 1.82 -9.53 18.61
C PRO A 167 1.75 -11.05 18.72
N PRO A 168 0.82 -11.72 17.99
CA PRO A 168 0.81 -13.18 17.90
C PRO A 168 2.09 -13.77 17.33
N THR A 169 2.71 -13.09 16.37
CA THR A 169 3.99 -13.49 15.75
C THR A 169 4.85 -12.25 15.42
N PRO A 170 6.17 -12.44 15.14
CA PRO A 170 7.01 -11.34 14.66
C PRO A 170 6.48 -10.63 13.40
N ALA A 171 5.83 -11.37 12.48
CA ALA A 171 5.23 -10.81 11.28
C ALA A 171 4.07 -9.84 11.60
N HIS A 172 3.24 -10.16 12.61
CA HIS A 172 2.19 -9.27 13.09
C HIS A 172 2.78 -7.97 13.65
N LYS A 173 3.84 -8.07 14.45
CA LYS A 173 4.52 -6.90 15.00
C LYS A 173 5.07 -5.99 13.89
N THR A 174 5.77 -6.57 12.92
CA THR A 174 6.33 -5.81 11.79
C THR A 174 5.23 -5.14 10.96
N SER A 175 4.14 -5.88 10.69
CA SER A 175 2.98 -5.33 9.96
C SER A 175 2.32 -4.19 10.72
N ALA A 176 2.18 -4.29 12.04
CA ALA A 176 1.63 -3.23 12.89
C ALA A 176 2.51 -1.98 12.89
N MET A 177 3.83 -2.12 12.99
CA MET A 177 4.77 -0.98 12.94
C MET A 177 4.64 -0.20 11.63
N VAL A 178 4.57 -0.91 10.50
CA VAL A 178 4.35 -0.28 9.18
C VAL A 178 2.96 0.37 9.12
N ALA A 179 1.93 -0.30 9.62
CA ALA A 179 0.56 0.19 9.57
C ALA A 179 0.37 1.49 10.36
N LEU A 180 0.92 1.60 11.57
CA LEU A 180 0.80 2.79 12.41
C LEU A 180 1.33 4.06 11.73
N GLY A 181 2.38 3.95 10.89
CA GLY A 181 2.92 5.07 10.12
C GLY A 181 2.05 5.49 8.92
N THR A 182 0.99 4.77 8.58
CA THR A 182 0.11 5.09 7.43
C THR A 182 -1.04 6.03 7.79
N THR A 183 -1.27 6.32 9.07
CA THR A 183 -2.38 7.18 9.51
C THR A 183 -2.38 8.53 8.79
N GLN A 184 -3.58 9.04 8.49
CA GLN A 184 -3.77 10.34 7.83
C GLN A 184 -4.21 11.43 8.81
N ASP A 185 -4.50 11.07 10.06
CA ASP A 185 -4.84 11.99 11.13
C ASP A 185 -3.59 12.67 11.70
N ALA A 186 -3.62 13.99 11.80
CA ALA A 186 -2.46 14.78 12.23
C ALA A 186 -2.06 14.51 13.70
N ALA A 187 -3.04 14.28 14.57
CA ALA A 187 -2.78 13.98 15.98
C ALA A 187 -2.16 12.58 16.15
N LEU A 188 -2.65 11.60 15.39
CA LEU A 188 -2.10 10.25 15.39
C LEU A 188 -0.72 10.18 14.74
N ILE A 189 -0.45 11.00 13.71
CA ILE A 189 0.90 11.15 13.14
C ILE A 189 1.86 11.65 14.22
N GLN A 190 1.50 12.74 14.89
CA GLN A 190 2.33 13.33 15.95
C GLN A 190 2.58 12.31 17.08
N ARG A 191 1.53 11.65 17.53
CA ARG A 191 1.60 10.59 18.55
C ARG A 191 2.51 9.43 18.14
N THR A 192 2.44 9.00 16.86
CA THR A 192 3.31 7.93 16.33
C THR A 192 4.78 8.36 16.37
N ILE A 193 5.07 9.59 15.94
CA ILE A 193 6.44 10.14 15.96
C ILE A 193 6.95 10.21 17.40
N GLU A 194 6.19 10.80 18.32
CA GLU A 194 6.55 10.87 19.74
C GLU A 194 6.81 9.50 20.36
N PHE A 195 5.94 8.52 20.04
CA PHE A 195 6.12 7.14 20.49
C PHE A 195 7.44 6.54 19.96
N VAL A 196 7.76 6.73 18.69
CA VAL A 196 9.00 6.22 18.07
C VAL A 196 10.24 6.77 18.76
N PHE A 197 10.23 8.06 19.15
CA PHE A 197 11.36 8.73 19.81
C PHE A 197 11.31 8.68 21.34
N SER A 198 10.31 8.05 21.95
CA SER A 198 10.14 7.96 23.42
C SER A 198 11.15 7.03 24.13
N GLY A 199 11.95 6.26 23.39
CA GLY A 199 12.81 5.23 23.94
C GLY A 199 12.09 3.87 24.19
N GLN A 200 10.78 3.79 23.96
CA GLN A 200 10.02 2.54 24.11
C GLN A 200 10.17 1.61 22.90
N VAL A 201 10.54 2.15 21.75
CA VAL A 201 10.76 1.38 20.52
C VAL A 201 12.21 0.88 20.49
N LYS A 202 12.39 -0.42 20.27
CA LYS A 202 13.73 -1.01 20.14
C LYS A 202 14.42 -0.45 18.90
N THR A 203 15.74 -0.25 18.97
CA THR A 203 16.53 0.30 17.87
C THR A 203 16.33 -0.44 16.55
N GLN A 204 16.24 -1.77 16.59
CA GLN A 204 16.00 -2.61 15.42
C GLN A 204 14.61 -2.41 14.78
N ASP A 205 13.62 -1.98 15.57
CA ASP A 205 12.23 -1.79 15.14
C ASP A 205 12.03 -0.38 14.56
N PHE A 206 12.91 0.56 14.89
CA PHE A 206 12.85 1.96 14.47
C PHE A 206 12.69 2.12 12.94
N MET A 207 13.43 1.32 12.16
CA MET A 207 13.41 1.41 10.70
C MET A 207 12.03 1.15 10.08
N TYR A 208 11.22 0.28 10.65
CA TYR A 208 9.88 0.00 10.12
C TYR A 208 8.94 1.19 10.24
N PHE A 209 8.95 1.85 11.41
CA PHE A 209 8.20 3.09 11.61
C PHE A 209 8.73 4.21 10.72
N PHE A 210 10.06 4.40 10.68
CA PHE A 210 10.70 5.45 9.91
C PHE A 210 10.39 5.32 8.42
N MET A 211 10.50 4.13 7.85
CA MET A 211 10.16 3.87 6.45
C MET A 211 8.69 4.19 6.14
N SER A 212 7.77 3.77 7.02
CA SER A 212 6.34 4.04 6.82
C SER A 212 6.02 5.53 6.93
N LEU A 213 6.48 6.19 7.99
CA LEU A 213 6.28 7.64 8.20
C LEU A 213 6.90 8.49 7.09
N SER A 214 8.10 8.14 6.60
CA SER A 214 8.75 8.88 5.50
C SER A 214 8.04 8.66 4.15
N SER A 215 7.43 7.50 3.96
CA SER A 215 6.65 7.19 2.76
C SER A 215 5.26 7.82 2.77
N ASN A 216 4.73 8.19 3.94
CA ASN A 216 3.43 8.84 4.07
C ASN A 216 3.58 10.36 3.82
N PRO A 217 2.99 10.90 2.74
CA PRO A 217 3.12 12.32 2.40
C PRO A 217 2.67 13.28 3.51
N ARG A 218 1.73 12.85 4.36
CA ARG A 218 1.23 13.69 5.45
C ARG A 218 2.17 13.76 6.65
N SER A 219 2.96 12.71 6.90
CA SER A 219 3.84 12.64 8.07
C SER A 219 5.29 13.00 7.77
N ARG A 220 5.76 12.87 6.52
CA ARG A 220 7.19 13.03 6.17
C ARG A 220 7.78 14.39 6.53
N ARG A 221 7.01 15.48 6.44
CA ARG A 221 7.48 16.82 6.83
C ARG A 221 7.62 16.92 8.35
N THR A 222 6.61 16.50 9.10
CA THR A 222 6.65 16.48 10.58
C THR A 222 7.78 15.60 11.09
N LEU A 223 7.97 14.41 10.48
CA LEU A 223 9.09 13.53 10.80
C LEU A 223 10.43 14.22 10.57
N TRP A 224 10.61 14.89 9.42
CA TRP A 224 11.83 15.62 9.10
C TRP A 224 12.13 16.73 10.12
N GLU A 225 11.12 17.51 10.52
CA GLU A 225 11.27 18.56 11.53
C GLU A 225 11.67 18.01 12.90
N THR A 226 11.32 16.75 13.20
CA THR A 226 11.65 16.09 14.47
C THR A 226 13.07 15.54 14.50
N VAL A 227 13.63 15.13 13.34
CA VAL A 227 14.96 14.46 13.28
C VAL A 227 16.11 15.40 12.94
N LYS A 228 15.84 16.65 12.54
CA LYS A 228 16.88 17.65 12.26
C LYS A 228 17.31 18.42 13.52
#